data_c49c9307d2da93b22dd5b66472fc5f8e
#
_entry.id   c49c9307d2da93b22dd5b66472fc5f8e
#
_cell.length_a   1.000
_cell.length_b   1.000
_cell.length_c   1.000
_cell.angle_alpha   90.00
_cell.angle_beta   90.00
_cell.angle_gamma   90.00
#
_symmetry.space_group_name_H-M   'P 1'
#
loop_
_entity.id
_entity.type
_entity.pdbx_description
1 polymer ?
#
loop_
_entity_poly.entity_id
_entity_poly.type
_entity_poly.pdbx_seq_one_letter_code
_entity_poly.pdbx_strand_id
1 'polypeptide(L)'
;LYAGISPKNNTSTQNLRKRITTHFRGNAEGSTLRLTLGTLLYEKSGYELRRVGSGKRKTLTHLGEQWLDNWMNDNAYVFWVEHDKPWTIEKDVLRHFSLPLNIQDNEHHPFSKVLSNIRTTAKRKAEQEPIANEDNQQRTM
;
A
#
# COMPACT_ATOMS: atom_id res chain seq x y z
N LEU A 1 -4.45 10.73 5.14
CA LEU A 1 -4.12 9.91 6.32
C LEU A 1 -4.44 8.43 6.07
N TYR A 2 -3.69 7.58 6.72
CA TYR A 2 -3.84 6.13 6.75
C TYR A 2 -3.57 5.62 8.16
N ALA A 3 -4.35 4.68 8.63
CA ALA A 3 -4.08 3.95 9.86
C ALA A 3 -3.86 2.46 9.55
N GLY A 4 -2.92 1.86 10.25
CA GLY A 4 -2.66 0.43 10.16
C GLY A 4 -2.32 -0.13 11.52
N ILE A 5 -2.63 -1.40 11.73
CA ILE A 5 -2.31 -2.11 12.96
C ILE A 5 -1.27 -3.21 12.73
N SER A 6 -0.56 -3.54 13.78
CA SER A 6 0.34 -4.70 13.81
C SER A 6 0.59 -5.15 15.25
N PRO A 7 0.37 -6.43 15.55
CA PRO A 7 -0.23 -7.47 14.72
C PRO A 7 -1.74 -7.28 14.50
N LYS A 8 -2.31 -8.00 13.53
CA LYS A 8 -3.76 -7.93 13.24
C LYS A 8 -4.61 -8.88 14.10
N ASN A 9 -4.00 -9.80 14.81
CA ASN A 9 -4.62 -10.73 15.74
C ASN A 9 -3.55 -11.37 16.63
N ASN A 10 -3.98 -12.17 17.59
CA ASN A 10 -3.12 -12.84 18.59
C ASN A 10 -2.25 -13.99 18.03
N THR A 11 -2.50 -14.45 16.82
CA THR A 11 -1.72 -15.53 16.17
C THR A 11 -0.71 -15.01 15.16
N SER A 12 -0.76 -13.73 14.84
CA SER A 12 0.14 -13.09 13.87
C SER A 12 1.53 -12.84 14.47
N THR A 13 2.57 -13.20 13.72
CA THR A 13 3.98 -12.92 14.06
C THR A 13 4.45 -11.53 13.62
N GLN A 14 3.55 -10.72 13.08
CA GLN A 14 3.84 -9.34 12.68
C GLN A 14 4.06 -8.44 13.90
N ASN A 15 4.82 -7.38 13.69
CA ASN A 15 5.02 -6.31 14.67
C ASN A 15 5.12 -4.95 13.96
N LEU A 16 5.11 -3.87 14.73
CA LEU A 16 5.15 -2.50 14.20
C LEU A 16 6.35 -2.25 13.28
N ARG A 17 7.54 -2.68 13.69
CA ARG A 17 8.77 -2.51 12.87
C ARG A 17 8.61 -3.18 11.50
N LYS A 18 8.20 -4.44 11.45
CA LYS A 18 7.97 -5.17 10.19
C LYS A 18 6.90 -4.49 9.34
N ARG A 19 5.82 -4.04 9.96
CA ARG A 19 4.73 -3.36 9.25
C ARG A 19 5.19 -2.03 8.63
N ILE A 20 5.86 -1.19 9.40
CA ILE A 20 6.40 0.09 8.93
C ILE A 20 7.44 -0.15 7.82
N THR A 21 8.37 -1.10 8.01
CA THR A 21 9.35 -1.46 6.98
C THR A 21 8.66 -1.92 5.68
N THR A 22 7.60 -2.74 5.77
CA THR A 22 6.84 -3.16 4.58
C THR A 22 6.21 -1.99 3.85
N HIS A 23 5.71 -0.99 4.58
CA HIS A 23 5.15 0.21 3.94
C HIS A 23 6.23 1.07 3.26
N PHE A 24 7.37 1.27 3.90
CA PHE A 24 8.43 2.15 3.39
C PHE A 24 9.39 1.48 2.41
N ARG A 25 9.58 0.16 2.48
CA ARG A 25 10.59 -0.60 1.71
C ARG A 25 10.04 -1.84 1.01
N GLY A 26 8.78 -2.19 1.22
CA GLY A 26 8.12 -3.29 0.56
C GLY A 26 7.71 -2.97 -0.88
N ASN A 27 6.69 -3.64 -1.36
CA ASN A 27 6.10 -3.41 -2.68
C ASN A 27 4.57 -3.33 -2.61
N ALA A 28 3.94 -2.95 -3.71
CA ALA A 28 2.49 -2.77 -3.76
C ALA A 28 1.70 -4.07 -3.56
N GLU A 29 2.28 -5.24 -3.84
CA GLU A 29 1.65 -6.53 -3.55
C GLU A 29 1.60 -6.82 -2.05
N GLY A 30 2.68 -6.53 -1.33
CA GLY A 30 2.79 -6.78 0.11
C GLY A 30 2.25 -5.66 1.00
N SER A 31 1.95 -4.50 0.45
CA SER A 31 1.51 -3.32 1.19
C SER A 31 0.33 -2.63 0.53
N THR A 32 -0.83 -2.71 1.17
CA THR A 32 -2.04 -2.00 0.70
C THR A 32 -1.87 -0.49 0.66
N LEU A 33 -1.07 0.09 1.56
CA LEU A 33 -0.72 1.51 1.52
C LEU A 33 0.08 1.85 0.26
N ARG A 34 1.11 1.04 -0.08
CA ARG A 34 1.90 1.23 -1.29
C ARG A 34 1.06 1.06 -2.56
N LEU A 35 0.19 0.06 -2.60
CA LEU A 35 -0.76 -0.11 -3.70
C LEU A 35 -1.64 1.13 -3.87
N THR A 36 -2.17 1.65 -2.77
CA THR A 36 -3.01 2.84 -2.76
C THR A 36 -2.24 4.07 -3.25
N LEU A 37 -1.06 4.33 -2.68
CA LEU A 37 -0.23 5.48 -3.07
C LEU A 37 0.27 5.35 -4.51
N GLY A 38 0.71 4.17 -4.92
CA GLY A 38 1.17 3.92 -6.29
C GLY A 38 0.09 4.19 -7.32
N THR A 39 -1.15 3.78 -7.05
CA THR A 39 -2.27 4.02 -7.97
C THR A 39 -2.74 5.49 -7.97
N LEU A 40 -2.78 6.13 -6.81
CA LEU A 40 -3.17 7.55 -6.70
C LEU A 40 -2.13 8.50 -7.30
N LEU A 41 -0.86 8.17 -7.21
CA LEU A 41 0.25 9.00 -7.67
C LEU A 41 0.67 8.70 -9.11
N TYR A 42 -0.10 7.91 -9.85
CA TYR A 42 0.23 7.52 -11.23
C TYR A 42 0.50 8.73 -12.13
N GLU A 43 -0.38 9.73 -12.11
CA GLU A 43 -0.22 10.95 -12.92
C GLU A 43 1.10 11.69 -12.62
N LYS A 44 1.58 11.58 -11.39
CA LYS A 44 2.83 12.22 -10.96
C LYS A 44 4.06 11.38 -11.26
N SER A 45 3.94 10.07 -11.08
CA SER A 45 5.07 9.15 -11.19
C SER A 45 5.29 8.63 -12.61
N GLY A 46 4.23 8.48 -13.39
CA GLY A 46 4.24 7.76 -14.66
C GLY A 46 4.33 6.24 -14.50
N TYR A 47 4.41 5.70 -13.27
CA TYR A 47 4.50 4.26 -13.02
C TYR A 47 3.15 3.67 -12.65
N GLU A 48 2.69 2.73 -13.46
CA GLU A 48 1.44 2.00 -13.23
C GLU A 48 1.70 0.63 -12.58
N LEU A 49 0.63 0.07 -12.03
CA LEU A 49 0.66 -1.30 -11.52
C LEU A 49 0.85 -2.28 -12.69
N ARG A 50 1.75 -3.23 -12.55
CA ARG A 50 2.08 -4.24 -13.57
C ARG A 50 2.16 -5.63 -12.95
N ARG A 51 1.93 -6.65 -13.78
CA ARG A 51 2.35 -8.02 -13.44
C ARG A 51 3.88 -8.09 -13.58
N VAL A 52 4.53 -8.68 -12.58
CA VAL A 52 5.99 -8.79 -12.51
C VAL A 52 6.46 -10.20 -12.22
N GLY A 53 7.71 -10.50 -12.50
CA GLY A 53 8.34 -11.80 -12.28
C GLY A 53 7.61 -12.91 -13.04
N SER A 54 7.06 -13.90 -12.33
CA SER A 54 6.27 -14.99 -12.94
C SER A 54 4.87 -14.56 -13.45
N GLY A 55 4.50 -13.29 -13.30
CA GLY A 55 3.19 -12.75 -13.66
C GLY A 55 2.09 -12.94 -12.61
N LYS A 56 2.39 -13.56 -11.48
CA LYS A 56 1.42 -13.77 -10.39
C LYS A 56 1.26 -12.54 -9.50
N ARG A 57 2.33 -11.77 -9.32
CA ARG A 57 2.33 -10.57 -8.48
C ARG A 57 1.96 -9.34 -9.29
N LYS A 58 1.18 -8.46 -8.66
CA LYS A 58 0.83 -7.13 -9.20
C LYS A 58 1.45 -6.07 -8.30
N THR A 59 2.46 -5.41 -8.80
CA THR A 59 3.19 -4.36 -8.08
C THR A 59 3.67 -3.30 -9.06
N LEU A 60 4.32 -2.25 -8.59
CA LEU A 60 5.07 -1.37 -9.48
C LEU A 60 6.32 -2.11 -9.95
N THR A 61 6.89 -1.69 -11.08
CA THR A 61 8.22 -2.19 -11.48
C THR A 61 9.28 -1.76 -10.45
N HIS A 62 10.51 -2.31 -10.54
CA HIS A 62 11.60 -1.91 -9.64
C HIS A 62 11.82 -0.40 -9.62
N LEU A 63 11.78 0.26 -10.78
CA LEU A 63 11.89 1.73 -10.86
C LEU A 63 10.68 2.43 -10.28
N GLY A 64 9.49 1.91 -10.47
CA GLY A 64 8.27 2.46 -9.87
C GLY A 64 8.25 2.35 -8.36
N GLU A 65 8.67 1.21 -7.81
CA GLU A 65 8.81 1.04 -6.35
C GLU A 65 9.90 1.94 -5.78
N GLN A 66 11.03 2.13 -6.51
CA GLN A 66 12.09 3.05 -6.11
C GLN A 66 11.59 4.50 -6.09
N TRP A 67 10.83 4.91 -7.10
CA TRP A 67 10.22 6.22 -7.13
C TRP A 67 9.31 6.44 -5.90
N LEU A 68 8.50 5.44 -5.57
CA LEU A 68 7.61 5.51 -4.40
C LEU A 68 8.38 5.53 -3.08
N ASP A 69 9.50 4.80 -2.96
CA ASP A 69 10.39 4.90 -1.79
C ASP A 69 10.85 6.34 -1.56
N ASN A 70 11.35 6.97 -2.63
CA ASN A 70 11.84 8.34 -2.56
C ASN A 70 10.71 9.30 -2.21
N TRP A 71 9.56 9.17 -2.88
CA TRP A 71 8.40 10.00 -2.58
C TRP A 71 7.94 9.86 -1.12
N MET A 72 7.89 8.65 -0.60
CA MET A 72 7.50 8.40 0.80
C MET A 72 8.53 8.95 1.79
N ASN A 73 9.83 8.82 1.49
CA ASN A 73 10.86 9.42 2.33
C ASN A 73 10.73 10.94 2.44
N ASP A 74 10.31 11.60 1.36
CA ASP A 74 10.19 13.06 1.30
C ASP A 74 8.84 13.58 1.84
N ASN A 75 7.78 12.77 1.77
CA ASN A 75 6.40 13.25 1.98
C ASN A 75 5.63 12.51 3.07
N ALA A 76 6.11 11.37 3.57
CA ALA A 76 5.38 10.57 4.54
C ALA A 76 5.99 10.67 5.94
N TYR A 77 5.13 10.86 6.91
CA TYR A 77 5.47 10.81 8.33
C TYR A 77 4.77 9.63 8.97
N VAL A 78 5.42 8.97 9.91
CA VAL A 78 4.85 7.86 10.66
C VAL A 78 4.81 8.18 12.14
N PHE A 79 3.64 7.94 12.73
CA PHE A 79 3.43 7.95 14.18
C PHE A 79 2.97 6.57 14.60
N TRP A 80 3.37 6.13 15.79
CA TRP A 80 2.92 4.85 16.32
C TRP A 80 2.61 4.96 17.80
N VAL A 81 1.69 4.10 18.24
CA VAL A 81 1.33 3.89 19.63
C VAL A 81 1.42 2.40 19.91
N GLU A 82 2.07 2.02 20.98
CA GLU A 82 2.11 0.63 21.44
C GLU A 82 0.79 0.26 22.09
N HIS A 83 0.26 -0.90 21.70
CA HIS A 83 -0.96 -1.46 22.30
C HIS A 83 -0.91 -2.98 22.25
N ASP A 84 -1.23 -3.65 23.35
CA ASP A 84 -1.13 -5.11 23.45
C ASP A 84 -2.06 -5.85 22.47
N LYS A 85 -3.23 -5.28 22.20
CA LYS A 85 -4.25 -5.85 21.32
C LYS A 85 -4.78 -4.81 20.32
N PRO A 86 -3.96 -4.37 19.35
CA PRO A 86 -4.33 -3.25 18.48
C PRO A 86 -5.58 -3.52 17.63
N TRP A 87 -5.89 -4.79 17.33
CA TRP A 87 -7.11 -5.17 16.61
C TRP A 87 -8.41 -4.87 17.36
N THR A 88 -8.35 -4.63 18.67
CA THR A 88 -9.54 -4.28 19.46
C THR A 88 -9.95 -2.82 19.31
N ILE A 89 -9.01 -1.96 18.91
CA ILE A 89 -9.24 -0.52 18.76
C ILE A 89 -9.29 -0.04 17.32
N GLU A 90 -8.90 -0.87 16.34
CA GLU A 90 -8.82 -0.48 14.94
C GLU A 90 -10.12 0.12 14.40
N LYS A 91 -11.25 -0.54 14.67
CA LYS A 91 -12.57 -0.07 14.19
C LYS A 91 -12.96 1.28 14.79
N ASP A 92 -12.61 1.52 16.03
CA ASP A 92 -12.90 2.81 16.68
C ASP A 92 -12.04 3.91 16.09
N VAL A 93 -10.77 3.64 15.79
CA VAL A 93 -9.88 4.57 15.08
C VAL A 93 -10.45 4.91 13.70
N LEU A 94 -10.88 3.91 12.93
CA LEU A 94 -11.47 4.10 11.60
C LEU A 94 -12.78 4.90 11.64
N ARG A 95 -13.55 4.81 12.72
CA ARG A 95 -14.80 5.59 12.89
C ARG A 95 -14.56 7.02 13.31
N HIS A 96 -13.55 7.26 14.14
CA HIS A 96 -13.33 8.59 14.77
C HIS A 96 -12.42 9.50 13.94
N PHE A 97 -11.60 8.95 13.04
CA PHE A 97 -10.69 9.72 12.22
C PHE A 97 -11.07 9.68 10.74
N SER A 98 -10.86 10.79 10.04
CA SER A 98 -10.98 10.81 8.58
C SER A 98 -9.72 10.20 7.97
N LEU A 99 -9.85 8.97 7.46
CA LEU A 99 -8.75 8.15 6.95
C LEU A 99 -9.01 7.76 5.48
N PRO A 100 -8.86 8.70 4.53
CA PRO A 100 -9.24 8.51 3.14
C PRO A 100 -8.47 7.39 2.42
N LEU A 101 -7.31 6.98 2.94
CA LEU A 101 -6.49 5.92 2.34
C LEU A 101 -6.81 4.52 2.85
N ASN A 102 -7.71 4.39 3.83
CA ASN A 102 -8.22 3.11 4.30
C ASN A 102 -9.50 2.73 3.53
N ILE A 103 -9.63 1.44 3.20
CA ILE A 103 -10.84 0.90 2.55
C ILE A 103 -11.58 -0.06 3.48
N GLN A 104 -10.89 -1.10 3.95
CA GLN A 104 -11.49 -2.12 4.81
C GLN A 104 -12.01 -1.50 6.10
N ASP A 105 -13.21 -1.85 6.50
CA ASP A 105 -13.93 -1.33 7.68
C ASP A 105 -14.09 0.21 7.67
N ASN A 106 -13.97 0.85 6.49
CA ASN A 106 -14.04 2.30 6.29
C ASN A 106 -15.02 2.70 5.16
N GLU A 107 -16.02 1.87 4.92
CA GLU A 107 -17.01 2.05 3.84
C GLU A 107 -17.84 3.32 4.03
N HIS A 108 -17.94 3.82 5.27
CA HIS A 108 -18.61 5.07 5.59
C HIS A 108 -17.85 6.32 5.10
N HIS A 109 -16.55 6.20 4.81
CA HIS A 109 -15.76 7.32 4.30
C HIS A 109 -16.13 7.60 2.83
N PRO A 110 -16.46 8.85 2.43
CA PRO A 110 -16.92 9.15 1.08
C PRO A 110 -15.92 8.79 -0.02
N PHE A 111 -14.63 8.80 0.28
CA PHE A 111 -13.57 8.42 -0.66
C PHE A 111 -13.33 6.91 -0.79
N SER A 112 -13.87 6.08 0.11
CA SER A 112 -13.63 4.64 0.14
C SER A 112 -14.01 3.95 -1.17
N LYS A 113 -15.20 4.25 -1.70
CA LYS A 113 -15.68 3.68 -2.96
C LYS A 113 -14.86 4.14 -4.16
N VAL A 114 -14.48 5.41 -4.21
CA VAL A 114 -13.64 5.98 -5.26
C VAL A 114 -12.28 5.30 -5.27
N LEU A 115 -11.64 5.19 -4.10
CA LEU A 115 -10.35 4.55 -3.95
C LEU A 115 -10.40 3.05 -4.31
N SER A 116 -11.44 2.35 -3.89
CA SER A 116 -11.67 0.94 -4.25
C SER A 116 -11.75 0.76 -5.78
N ASN A 117 -12.48 1.63 -6.47
CA ASN A 117 -12.60 1.62 -7.93
C ASN A 117 -11.26 1.90 -8.62
N ILE A 118 -10.49 2.88 -8.15
CA ILE A 118 -9.16 3.20 -8.69
C ILE A 118 -8.24 1.97 -8.59
N ARG A 119 -8.18 1.32 -7.42
CA ARG A 119 -7.35 0.13 -7.19
C ARG A 119 -7.80 -1.06 -8.05
N THR A 120 -9.11 -1.30 -8.15
CA THR A 120 -9.67 -2.38 -8.97
C THR A 120 -9.36 -2.15 -10.44
N THR A 121 -9.49 -0.94 -10.93
CA THR A 121 -9.17 -0.57 -12.31
C THR A 121 -7.68 -0.77 -12.61
N ALA A 122 -6.80 -0.34 -11.71
CA ALA A 122 -5.36 -0.55 -11.86
C ALA A 122 -4.98 -2.04 -11.92
N LYS A 123 -5.57 -2.85 -11.04
CA LYS A 123 -5.35 -4.31 -11.03
C LYS A 123 -5.85 -4.97 -12.31
N ARG A 124 -7.03 -4.58 -12.80
CA ARG A 124 -7.60 -5.11 -14.06
C ARG A 124 -6.73 -4.73 -15.25
N LYS A 125 -6.24 -3.49 -15.31
CA LYS A 125 -5.32 -3.05 -16.36
C LYS A 125 -4.02 -3.89 -16.33
N ALA A 126 -3.44 -4.09 -15.16
CA ALA A 126 -2.24 -4.91 -14.99
C ALA A 126 -2.44 -6.36 -15.47
N GLU A 127 -3.65 -6.93 -15.34
CA GLU A 127 -3.96 -8.27 -15.87
C GLU A 127 -4.00 -8.31 -17.41
N GLN A 128 -4.42 -7.22 -18.04
CA GLN A 128 -4.54 -7.14 -19.51
C GLN A 128 -3.21 -6.84 -20.19
N GLU A 129 -2.28 -6.23 -19.48
CA GLU A 129 -0.96 -5.87 -19.98
C GLU A 129 0.01 -7.08 -19.95
N PRO A 130 1.00 -7.13 -20.84
CA PRO A 130 2.07 -8.11 -20.74
C PRO A 130 2.80 -8.04 -19.40
N ILE A 131 3.43 -9.15 -18.99
CA ILE A 131 4.33 -9.12 -17.83
C ILE A 131 5.43 -8.10 -18.08
N ALA A 132 5.69 -7.23 -17.10
CA ALA A 132 6.71 -6.20 -17.23
C ALA A 132 8.10 -6.83 -17.38
N ASN A 133 8.88 -6.33 -18.34
CA ASN A 133 10.29 -6.68 -18.45
C ASN A 133 11.11 -5.79 -17.50
N GLU A 134 11.75 -6.40 -16.52
CA GLU A 134 12.57 -5.75 -15.50
C GLU A 134 14.06 -6.17 -15.56
N ASP A 135 14.50 -6.84 -16.61
CA ASP A 135 15.81 -7.49 -16.69
C ASP A 135 16.99 -6.52 -16.42
N ASN A 136 16.82 -5.25 -16.76
CA ASN A 136 17.85 -4.22 -16.57
C ASN A 136 17.52 -3.24 -15.44
N GLN A 137 16.53 -3.54 -14.61
CA GLN A 137 16.10 -2.65 -13.53
C GLN A 137 16.62 -3.17 -12.19
N GLN A 138 17.16 -2.27 -11.39
CA GLN A 138 17.55 -2.52 -10.02
C GLN A 138 16.94 -1.48 -9.09
N ARG A 139 16.49 -1.92 -7.93
CA ARG A 139 16.03 -1.04 -6.86
C ARG A 139 17.12 -0.93 -5.82
N THR A 140 17.58 0.27 -5.57
CA THR A 140 18.51 0.56 -4.49
C THR A 140 17.77 0.71 -3.16
N MET A 141 18.24 0.02 -2.16
CA MET A 141 17.65 0.08 -0.81
C MET A 141 18.51 0.89 0.15
#